data_a52b72c4623fcfb297d2a8b97ce6e812
#
_entry.id   a52b72c4623fcfb297d2a8b97ce6e812
#
_cell.length_a   1.000
_cell.length_b   1.000
_cell.length_c   1.000
_cell.angle_alpha   90.00
_cell.angle_beta   90.00
_cell.angle_gamma   90.00
#
_symmetry.space_group_name_H-M   'P 1'
#
loop_
_entity.id
_entity.type
_entity.pdbx_description
1 polymer ?
#
loop_
_entity_poly.entity_id
_entity_poly.type
_entity_poly.pdbx_seq_one_letter_code
_entity_poly.pdbx_strand_id
1 'polypeptide(L)'
;TAKLSLPNLWVIRQNNMNRFFVTISLILGIACIGYAQNFQYGYQMVRMTSQYDSKIDPKLQKYVDRQKARLEMEMNVVIGYCDATLASFVPASPLSNFLTDILLAKSPDYVADTIFRQCDVSLLNFGGIRSQLPAGEVTVGNIFSLAPFENYLTFIEIKGSELRKLFNRFKEKSNNAPFSGAQLTFSQGRPYRILVQGKPLVDDRVYRLVTLNFIADGGDNILRDIQFEKKITTEVVFRDFLIQEIKNMNQEGRHVVGKMDDRVVIQSTPYFI
;
A
#
# COMPACT_ATOMS: atom_id res chain seq x y z
N THR A 1 53.84 47.48 69.93
CA THR A 1 52.56 47.82 69.35
C THR A 1 52.15 46.77 68.29
N ALA A 2 51.35 45.76 68.73
CA ALA A 2 50.77 44.75 67.85
C ALA A 2 49.50 45.30 67.19
N LYS A 3 49.47 45.39 65.87
CA LYS A 3 48.26 45.68 65.12
C LYS A 3 47.49 44.33 64.92
N LEU A 4 46.40 44.17 65.63
CA LEU A 4 45.39 43.13 65.29
C LEU A 4 44.70 43.55 64.03
N SER A 5 44.87 42.78 62.93
CA SER A 5 44.09 42.89 61.70
C SER A 5 42.76 42.20 61.93
N LEU A 6 41.68 42.93 61.88
CA LEU A 6 40.30 42.33 61.85
C LEU A 6 40.08 41.54 60.55
N PRO A 7 39.54 40.35 60.60
CA PRO A 7 39.25 39.58 59.39
C PRO A 7 38.14 40.29 58.58
N ASN A 8 38.35 40.40 57.30
CA ASN A 8 37.42 41.05 56.35
C ASN A 8 36.01 40.53 56.50
N LEU A 9 35.13 41.27 57.12
CA LEU A 9 33.70 41.02 57.29
C LEU A 9 32.98 40.71 55.93
N TRP A 10 33.59 41.18 54.85
CA TRP A 10 33.08 40.96 53.50
C TRP A 10 33.23 39.51 53.05
N VAL A 11 34.34 38.84 53.35
CA VAL A 11 34.63 37.44 53.02
C VAL A 11 33.70 36.48 53.80
N ILE A 12 33.45 36.82 55.07
CA ILE A 12 32.53 36.02 55.92
C ILE A 12 31.09 36.12 55.41
N ARG A 13 30.67 37.29 54.95
CA ARG A 13 29.30 37.50 54.38
C ARG A 13 29.12 36.78 53.07
N GLN A 14 30.14 36.73 52.21
CA GLN A 14 30.04 36.03 50.91
C GLN A 14 30.02 34.51 51.07
N ASN A 15 30.79 33.98 52.02
CA ASN A 15 30.72 32.51 52.32
C ASN A 15 29.37 32.08 52.90
N ASN A 16 28.74 32.91 53.72
CA ASN A 16 27.41 32.59 54.25
C ASN A 16 26.32 32.67 53.17
N MET A 17 26.43 33.60 52.24
CA MET A 17 25.51 33.74 51.10
C MET A 17 25.64 32.56 50.15
N ASN A 18 26.84 32.10 49.83
CA ASN A 18 27.06 30.92 49.00
C ASN A 18 26.52 29.63 49.66
N ARG A 19 26.72 29.49 50.99
CA ARG A 19 26.15 28.37 51.76
C ARG A 19 24.62 28.39 51.73
N PHE A 20 24.02 29.56 51.84
CA PHE A 20 22.55 29.73 51.76
C PHE A 20 22.00 29.33 50.41
N PHE A 21 22.63 29.74 49.30
CA PHE A 21 22.21 29.32 47.95
C PHE A 21 22.39 27.83 47.69
N VAL A 22 23.50 27.24 48.19
CA VAL A 22 23.72 25.79 48.05
C VAL A 22 22.66 25.01 48.85
N THR A 23 22.30 25.48 50.05
CA THR A 23 21.26 24.82 50.86
C THR A 23 19.88 24.93 50.22
N ILE A 24 19.53 26.10 49.67
CA ILE A 24 18.27 26.29 48.94
C ILE A 24 18.21 25.40 47.69
N SER A 25 19.30 25.34 46.92
CA SER A 25 19.38 24.47 45.73
C SER A 25 19.24 22.98 46.08
N LEU A 26 19.80 22.57 47.21
CA LEU A 26 19.70 21.19 47.70
C LEU A 26 18.26 20.86 48.13
N ILE A 27 17.59 21.79 48.83
CA ILE A 27 16.19 21.63 49.28
C ILE A 27 15.26 21.62 48.08
N LEU A 28 15.45 22.49 47.07
CA LEU A 28 14.70 22.48 45.83
C LEU A 28 14.92 21.19 45.04
N GLY A 29 16.15 20.68 44.97
CA GLY A 29 16.48 19.42 44.35
C GLY A 29 15.76 18.22 44.99
N ILE A 30 15.74 18.20 46.36
CA ILE A 30 15.01 17.13 47.11
C ILE A 30 13.49 17.25 46.91
N ALA A 31 12.94 18.48 46.86
CA ALA A 31 11.52 18.70 46.61
C ALA A 31 11.10 18.23 45.21
N CYS A 32 11.94 18.39 44.18
CA CYS A 32 11.69 17.89 42.83
C CYS A 32 11.70 16.36 42.74
N ILE A 33 12.53 15.69 43.55
CA ILE A 33 12.57 14.20 43.57
C ILE A 33 11.30 13.62 44.20
N GLY A 34 10.68 14.34 45.16
CA GLY A 34 9.46 13.87 45.83
C GLY A 34 8.19 13.87 44.94
N TYR A 35 8.23 14.52 43.76
CA TYR A 35 7.09 14.56 42.82
C TYR A 35 7.22 13.60 41.64
N ALA A 36 8.22 12.72 41.63
CA ALA A 36 8.25 11.61 40.67
C ALA A 36 7.13 10.64 41.01
N GLN A 37 5.94 10.87 40.42
CA GLN A 37 4.86 9.89 40.49
C GLN A 37 5.34 8.61 39.79
N ASN A 38 5.49 7.54 40.56
CA ASN A 38 5.70 6.20 40.01
C ASN A 38 4.42 5.79 39.27
N PHE A 39 4.37 6.06 37.96
CA PHE A 39 3.34 5.48 37.11
C PHE A 39 3.58 3.97 36.99
N GLN A 40 2.81 3.19 37.71
CA GLN A 40 2.74 1.75 37.49
C GLN A 40 1.75 1.48 36.37
N TYR A 41 2.25 1.03 35.23
CA TYR A 41 1.42 0.56 34.14
C TYR A 41 1.09 -0.92 34.39
N GLY A 42 -0.18 -1.18 34.61
CA GLY A 42 -0.71 -2.53 34.58
C GLY A 42 -1.44 -2.71 33.25
N TYR A 43 -1.14 -3.78 32.53
CA TYR A 43 -1.97 -4.19 31.38
C TYR A 43 -2.42 -5.61 31.58
N GLN A 44 -3.65 -5.89 31.17
CA GLN A 44 -4.22 -7.21 31.13
C GLN A 44 -4.75 -7.46 29.72
N MET A 45 -4.31 -8.55 29.11
CA MET A 45 -4.92 -9.00 27.88
C MET A 45 -6.28 -9.61 28.19
N VAL A 46 -7.34 -9.01 27.65
CA VAL A 46 -8.69 -9.51 27.78
C VAL A 46 -9.12 -10.06 26.43
N ARG A 47 -9.47 -11.34 26.40
CA ARG A 47 -10.06 -11.95 25.22
C ARG A 47 -11.47 -11.39 25.02
N MET A 48 -11.69 -10.72 23.91
CA MET A 48 -13.00 -10.22 23.51
C MET A 48 -13.91 -11.41 23.19
N THR A 49 -14.98 -11.56 23.95
CA THR A 49 -15.99 -12.60 23.77
C THR A 49 -17.36 -11.93 23.84
N SER A 50 -18.43 -12.64 23.46
CA SER A 50 -19.82 -12.15 23.48
C SER A 50 -20.30 -11.61 24.82
N GLN A 51 -19.62 -11.94 25.93
CA GLN A 51 -19.93 -11.37 27.26
C GLN A 51 -19.77 -9.82 27.30
N TYR A 52 -19.02 -9.24 26.39
CA TYR A 52 -18.82 -7.78 26.28
C TYR A 52 -19.89 -7.10 25.43
N ASP A 53 -20.67 -7.87 24.66
CA ASP A 53 -21.69 -7.32 23.75
C ASP A 53 -22.84 -6.64 24.51
N SER A 54 -23.05 -7.05 25.76
CA SER A 54 -24.05 -6.44 26.64
C SER A 54 -23.65 -5.11 27.27
N LYS A 55 -22.39 -4.70 27.17
CA LYS A 55 -21.83 -3.49 27.76
C LYS A 55 -21.74 -2.32 26.77
N ILE A 56 -22.68 -2.25 25.85
CA ILE A 56 -22.72 -1.21 24.83
C ILE A 56 -23.18 0.11 25.46
N ASP A 57 -22.38 1.17 25.29
CA ASP A 57 -22.83 2.54 25.59
C ASP A 57 -23.92 2.96 24.58
N PRO A 58 -25.17 3.25 25.02
CA PRO A 58 -26.25 3.56 24.11
C PRO A 58 -26.00 4.84 23.28
N LYS A 59 -25.21 5.80 23.80
CA LYS A 59 -24.87 7.04 23.06
C LYS A 59 -23.89 6.74 21.95
N LEU A 60 -22.87 5.92 22.25
CA LEU A 60 -21.88 5.48 21.25
C LEU A 60 -22.55 4.62 20.19
N GLN A 61 -23.43 3.69 20.58
CA GLN A 61 -24.19 2.86 19.63
C GLN A 61 -25.01 3.70 18.68
N LYS A 62 -25.79 4.65 19.20
CA LYS A 62 -26.59 5.58 18.36
C LYS A 62 -25.72 6.40 17.39
N TYR A 63 -24.52 6.79 17.80
CA TYR A 63 -23.57 7.47 16.92
C TYR A 63 -23.08 6.53 15.81
N VAL A 64 -22.64 5.32 16.17
CA VAL A 64 -22.17 4.29 15.22
C VAL A 64 -23.28 3.95 14.21
N ASP A 65 -24.51 3.68 14.68
CA ASP A 65 -25.64 3.34 13.80
C ASP A 65 -25.93 4.44 12.79
N ARG A 66 -25.85 5.71 13.19
CA ARG A 66 -26.04 6.84 12.27
C ARG A 66 -24.94 6.92 11.21
N GLN A 67 -23.67 6.71 11.60
CA GLN A 67 -22.57 6.72 10.64
C GLN A 67 -22.65 5.51 9.71
N LYS A 68 -23.00 4.34 10.25
CA LYS A 68 -23.20 3.11 9.48
C LYS A 68 -24.28 3.29 8.41
N ALA A 69 -25.46 3.82 8.79
CA ALA A 69 -26.56 4.07 7.86
C ALA A 69 -26.14 5.01 6.71
N ARG A 70 -25.34 6.04 7.01
CA ARG A 70 -24.81 6.95 5.99
C ARG A 70 -23.84 6.24 5.05
N LEU A 71 -22.90 5.49 5.60
CA LEU A 71 -21.93 4.71 4.82
C LEU A 71 -22.61 3.66 3.95
N GLU A 72 -23.62 2.97 4.46
CA GLU A 72 -24.37 1.96 3.71
C GLU A 72 -25.05 2.55 2.47
N MET A 73 -25.57 3.78 2.54
CA MET A 73 -26.15 4.43 1.35
C MET A 73 -25.10 4.67 0.25
N GLU A 74 -23.87 5.00 0.60
CA GLU A 74 -22.79 5.23 -0.35
C GLU A 74 -22.19 3.90 -0.86
N MET A 75 -21.99 2.93 0.05
CA MET A 75 -21.33 1.66 -0.25
C MET A 75 -22.22 0.70 -1.04
N ASN A 76 -23.55 0.76 -0.88
CA ASN A 76 -24.49 -0.11 -1.57
C ASN A 76 -24.90 0.40 -2.96
N VAL A 77 -24.32 1.50 -3.43
CA VAL A 77 -24.57 1.97 -4.81
C VAL A 77 -24.04 0.95 -5.80
N VAL A 78 -24.94 0.39 -6.62
CA VAL A 78 -24.58 -0.51 -7.71
C VAL A 78 -23.91 0.29 -8.83
N ILE A 79 -22.73 -0.15 -9.25
CA ILE A 79 -21.92 0.51 -10.27
C ILE A 79 -21.71 -0.33 -11.53
N GLY A 80 -22.08 -1.61 -11.50
CA GLY A 80 -21.96 -2.53 -12.63
C GLY A 80 -22.39 -3.94 -12.29
N TYR A 81 -22.10 -4.86 -13.18
CA TYR A 81 -22.41 -6.29 -13.03
C TYR A 81 -21.19 -7.13 -13.36
N CYS A 82 -21.03 -8.25 -12.66
CA CYS A 82 -19.99 -9.24 -12.88
C CYS A 82 -20.64 -10.60 -13.24
N ASP A 83 -20.25 -11.18 -14.37
CA ASP A 83 -20.89 -12.42 -14.88
C ASP A 83 -20.64 -13.63 -13.97
N ALA A 84 -19.50 -13.68 -13.31
CA ALA A 84 -19.11 -14.77 -12.43
C ALA A 84 -18.24 -14.25 -11.28
N THR A 85 -18.20 -14.96 -10.18
CA THR A 85 -17.29 -14.61 -9.07
C THR A 85 -15.85 -14.70 -9.54
N LEU A 86 -15.11 -13.57 -9.42
CA LEU A 86 -13.71 -13.48 -9.77
C LEU A 86 -12.85 -13.54 -8.50
N ALA A 87 -11.98 -14.53 -8.45
CA ALA A 87 -10.99 -14.70 -7.37
C ALA A 87 -9.59 -14.34 -7.84
N SER A 88 -8.71 -14.00 -6.88
CA SER A 88 -7.30 -13.70 -7.13
C SER A 88 -6.42 -14.82 -6.56
N PHE A 89 -5.50 -15.35 -7.38
CA PHE A 89 -4.50 -16.35 -7.02
C PHE A 89 -3.29 -16.28 -7.95
N VAL A 90 -2.17 -16.80 -7.48
CA VAL A 90 -0.87 -16.85 -8.19
C VAL A 90 -0.84 -18.06 -9.13
N PRO A 91 -0.23 -17.98 -10.32
CA PRO A 91 0.55 -16.86 -10.87
C PRO A 91 -0.31 -15.84 -11.66
N ALA A 92 -1.50 -16.20 -12.05
CA ALA A 92 -2.49 -15.39 -12.76
C ALA A 92 -3.89 -15.92 -12.44
N SER A 93 -4.87 -15.03 -12.43
CA SER A 93 -6.26 -15.36 -12.08
C SER A 93 -7.23 -14.47 -12.84
N PRO A 94 -8.51 -14.86 -12.98
CA PRO A 94 -9.50 -14.01 -13.65
C PRO A 94 -9.57 -12.60 -13.07
N LEU A 95 -9.53 -12.46 -11.73
CA LEU A 95 -9.59 -11.14 -11.09
C LEU A 95 -8.31 -10.32 -11.30
N SER A 96 -7.14 -10.91 -11.06
CA SER A 96 -5.87 -10.20 -11.27
C SER A 96 -5.67 -9.78 -12.73
N ASN A 97 -6.13 -10.61 -13.67
CA ASN A 97 -6.09 -10.30 -15.09
C ASN A 97 -7.01 -9.13 -15.42
N PHE A 98 -8.28 -9.17 -14.97
CA PHE A 98 -9.21 -8.06 -15.16
C PHE A 98 -8.65 -6.73 -14.64
N LEU A 99 -8.10 -6.73 -13.41
CA LEU A 99 -7.57 -5.50 -12.79
C LEU A 99 -6.36 -4.93 -13.55
N THR A 100 -5.47 -5.79 -14.01
CA THR A 100 -4.31 -5.34 -14.79
C THR A 100 -4.67 -4.95 -16.21
N ASP A 101 -5.65 -5.64 -16.84
CA ASP A 101 -6.11 -5.31 -18.18
C ASP A 101 -6.81 -3.94 -18.22
N ILE A 102 -7.72 -3.68 -17.27
CA ILE A 102 -8.41 -2.38 -17.18
C ILE A 102 -7.44 -1.25 -16.84
N LEU A 103 -6.45 -1.52 -15.97
CA LEU A 103 -5.39 -0.58 -15.65
C LEU A 103 -4.57 -0.23 -16.91
N LEU A 104 -4.13 -1.22 -17.67
CA LEU A 104 -3.38 -1.01 -18.91
C LEU A 104 -4.18 -0.24 -19.95
N ALA A 105 -5.44 -0.60 -20.13
CA ALA A 105 -6.28 -0.08 -21.20
C ALA A 105 -6.80 1.35 -20.93
N LYS A 106 -7.07 1.69 -19.66
CA LYS A 106 -7.83 2.88 -19.29
C LYS A 106 -7.01 3.93 -18.53
N SER A 107 -5.96 3.54 -17.83
CA SER A 107 -5.15 4.49 -17.07
C SER A 107 -4.51 5.61 -17.91
N PRO A 108 -4.16 5.41 -19.21
CA PRO A 108 -3.63 6.49 -20.03
C PRO A 108 -4.53 7.73 -20.13
N ASP A 109 -5.82 7.58 -19.92
CA ASP A 109 -6.78 8.70 -19.94
C ASP A 109 -6.68 9.59 -18.69
N TYR A 110 -6.00 9.11 -17.64
CA TYR A 110 -5.87 9.76 -16.34
C TYR A 110 -4.49 10.41 -16.10
N VAL A 111 -3.63 10.46 -17.12
CA VAL A 111 -2.32 11.12 -17.05
C VAL A 111 -2.24 12.24 -18.06
N ALA A 112 -1.76 13.41 -17.61
CA ALA A 112 -1.62 14.57 -18.48
C ALA A 112 -0.48 14.44 -19.50
N ASP A 113 0.57 13.70 -19.15
CA ASP A 113 1.74 13.53 -19.99
C ASP A 113 1.45 12.60 -21.18
N THR A 114 1.52 13.16 -22.37
CA THR A 114 1.17 12.48 -23.62
C THR A 114 2.05 11.28 -23.96
N ILE A 115 3.25 11.18 -23.40
CA ILE A 115 4.12 10.01 -23.63
C ILE A 115 3.50 8.74 -23.08
N PHE A 116 2.64 8.84 -22.05
CA PHE A 116 1.95 7.72 -21.43
C PHE A 116 0.56 7.42 -22.03
N ARG A 117 0.19 8.07 -23.16
CA ARG A 117 -1.06 7.75 -23.89
C ARG A 117 -1.15 6.30 -24.34
N GLN A 118 -0.02 5.61 -24.39
CA GLN A 118 0.06 4.17 -24.60
C GLN A 118 1.07 3.59 -23.64
N CYS A 119 0.59 2.76 -22.70
CA CYS A 119 1.46 1.97 -21.85
C CYS A 119 1.67 0.58 -22.47
N ASP A 120 2.88 0.05 -22.33
CA ASP A 120 3.24 -1.27 -22.83
C ASP A 120 2.86 -2.37 -21.83
N VAL A 121 2.94 -2.07 -20.52
CA VAL A 121 2.75 -3.04 -19.43
C VAL A 121 1.99 -2.37 -18.27
N SER A 122 1.12 -3.11 -17.61
CA SER A 122 0.61 -2.76 -16.29
C SER A 122 1.08 -3.78 -15.24
N LEU A 123 1.23 -3.33 -14.00
CA LEU A 123 1.72 -4.14 -12.89
C LEU A 123 0.98 -3.80 -11.60
N LEU A 124 0.53 -4.83 -10.90
CA LEU A 124 -0.05 -4.71 -9.55
C LEU A 124 0.68 -5.64 -8.57
N ASN A 125 0.22 -5.73 -7.33
CA ASN A 125 0.65 -6.71 -6.36
C ASN A 125 -0.54 -7.55 -5.88
N PHE A 126 -0.33 -8.85 -5.67
CA PHE A 126 -1.37 -9.74 -5.15
C PHE A 126 -1.84 -9.33 -3.75
N GLY A 127 -0.92 -8.83 -2.91
CA GLY A 127 -1.24 -8.33 -1.57
C GLY A 127 -2.18 -7.12 -1.56
N GLY A 128 -2.24 -6.36 -2.64
CA GLY A 128 -3.15 -5.23 -2.82
C GLY A 128 -4.59 -5.63 -3.15
N ILE A 129 -4.81 -6.86 -3.64
CA ILE A 129 -6.14 -7.42 -3.98
C ILE A 129 -6.68 -8.14 -2.75
N ARG A 130 -7.59 -7.48 -2.00
CA ARG A 130 -7.97 -7.90 -0.65
C ARG A 130 -9.22 -8.76 -0.57
N SER A 131 -10.04 -8.78 -1.60
CA SER A 131 -11.25 -9.60 -1.69
C SER A 131 -11.47 -10.12 -3.11
N GLN A 132 -12.37 -11.08 -3.24
CA GLN A 132 -12.94 -11.46 -4.53
C GLN A 132 -14.01 -10.46 -4.97
N LEU A 133 -14.32 -10.44 -6.26
CA LEU A 133 -15.46 -9.71 -6.80
C LEU A 133 -16.63 -10.72 -7.02
N PRO A 134 -17.77 -10.54 -6.33
CA PRO A 134 -18.87 -11.49 -6.42
C PRO A 134 -19.56 -11.44 -7.78
N ALA A 135 -20.18 -12.53 -8.17
CA ALA A 135 -21.12 -12.55 -9.30
C ALA A 135 -22.36 -11.71 -8.99
N GLY A 136 -22.97 -11.12 -10.03
CA GLY A 136 -24.15 -10.26 -9.93
C GLY A 136 -23.79 -8.79 -9.81
N GLU A 137 -24.54 -8.05 -8.99
CA GLU A 137 -24.35 -6.62 -8.78
C GLU A 137 -22.99 -6.32 -8.15
N VAL A 138 -22.29 -5.37 -8.76
CA VAL A 138 -21.03 -4.83 -8.22
C VAL A 138 -21.32 -3.48 -7.59
N THR A 139 -21.02 -3.35 -6.31
CA THR A 139 -21.25 -2.11 -5.56
C THR A 139 -19.95 -1.34 -5.29
N VAL A 140 -20.07 -0.09 -4.91
CA VAL A 140 -18.96 0.72 -4.40
C VAL A 140 -18.25 0.00 -3.25
N GLY A 141 -19.01 -0.59 -2.31
CA GLY A 141 -18.48 -1.35 -1.17
C GLY A 141 -17.66 -2.58 -1.58
N ASN A 142 -18.02 -3.25 -2.68
CA ASN A 142 -17.20 -4.34 -3.21
C ASN A 142 -15.81 -3.85 -3.62
N ILE A 143 -15.73 -2.67 -4.27
CA ILE A 143 -14.44 -2.12 -4.71
C ILE A 143 -13.64 -1.58 -3.52
N PHE A 144 -14.27 -0.98 -2.50
CA PHE A 144 -13.61 -0.62 -1.24
C PHE A 144 -13.02 -1.85 -0.52
N SER A 145 -13.74 -2.98 -0.54
CA SER A 145 -13.25 -4.25 0.03
C SER A 145 -12.13 -4.86 -0.81
N LEU A 146 -12.19 -4.70 -2.14
CA LEU A 146 -11.21 -5.23 -3.09
C LEU A 146 -9.88 -4.47 -3.05
N ALA A 147 -9.94 -3.14 -3.06
CA ALA A 147 -8.79 -2.23 -3.12
C ALA A 147 -8.90 -1.14 -2.03
N PRO A 148 -8.73 -1.49 -0.73
CA PRO A 148 -8.99 -0.57 0.38
C PRO A 148 -7.92 0.52 0.56
N PHE A 149 -6.78 0.39 -0.12
CA PHE A 149 -5.65 1.29 0.06
C PHE A 149 -5.78 2.55 -0.81
N GLU A 150 -5.25 3.67 -0.32
CA GLU A 150 -5.12 4.92 -1.09
C GLU A 150 -3.84 4.90 -1.93
N ASN A 151 -3.79 4.00 -2.89
CA ASN A 151 -2.70 3.90 -3.85
C ASN A 151 -3.02 4.71 -5.10
N TYR A 152 -2.06 5.51 -5.54
CA TYR A 152 -2.20 6.40 -6.70
C TYR A 152 -1.64 5.75 -7.96
N LEU A 153 -2.29 6.01 -9.11
CA LEU A 153 -1.77 5.59 -10.41
C LEU A 153 -0.41 6.22 -10.66
N THR A 154 0.56 5.39 -11.01
CA THR A 154 1.95 5.80 -11.24
C THR A 154 2.45 5.26 -12.57
N PHE A 155 3.00 6.14 -13.38
CA PHE A 155 3.49 5.87 -14.72
C PHE A 155 5.02 5.95 -14.73
N ILE A 156 5.65 4.99 -15.38
CA ILE A 156 7.11 4.81 -15.36
C ILE A 156 7.61 4.57 -16.78
N GLU A 157 8.67 5.27 -17.19
CA GLU A 157 9.51 4.85 -18.32
C GLU A 157 10.66 3.99 -17.78
N ILE A 158 10.86 2.84 -18.40
CA ILE A 158 11.81 1.82 -17.99
C ILE A 158 12.52 1.22 -19.19
N LYS A 159 13.85 1.06 -19.11
CA LYS A 159 14.60 0.33 -20.15
C LYS A 159 14.20 -1.15 -20.17
N GLY A 160 14.25 -1.74 -21.35
CA GLY A 160 13.96 -3.16 -21.50
C GLY A 160 14.89 -4.07 -20.70
N SER A 161 16.13 -3.68 -20.50
CA SER A 161 17.08 -4.40 -19.62
C SER A 161 16.59 -4.43 -18.15
N GLU A 162 16.04 -3.32 -17.64
CA GLU A 162 15.48 -3.27 -16.30
C GLU A 162 14.13 -4.00 -16.20
N LEU A 163 13.30 -3.91 -17.25
CA LEU A 163 12.06 -4.69 -17.34
C LEU A 163 12.35 -6.20 -17.40
N ARG A 164 13.40 -6.62 -18.10
CA ARG A 164 13.89 -8.00 -18.08
C ARG A 164 14.38 -8.42 -16.70
N LYS A 165 15.12 -7.55 -16.01
CA LYS A 165 15.57 -7.76 -14.63
C LYS A 165 14.39 -7.95 -13.68
N LEU A 166 13.33 -7.17 -13.83
CA LEU A 166 12.08 -7.34 -13.09
C LEU A 166 11.46 -8.71 -13.33
N PHE A 167 11.16 -9.05 -14.58
CA PHE A 167 10.49 -10.31 -14.92
C PHE A 167 11.35 -11.55 -14.57
N ASN A 168 12.68 -11.48 -14.65
CA ASN A 168 13.56 -12.57 -14.26
C ASN A 168 13.52 -12.88 -12.75
N ARG A 169 12.97 -11.99 -11.92
CA ARG A 169 12.72 -12.25 -10.49
C ARG A 169 11.49 -13.09 -10.26
N PHE A 170 10.56 -13.13 -11.22
CA PHE A 170 9.33 -13.89 -11.11
C PHE A 170 9.62 -15.38 -11.12
N LYS A 171 8.82 -16.12 -10.36
CA LYS A 171 8.87 -17.57 -10.29
C LYS A 171 7.48 -18.13 -10.59
N GLU A 172 7.45 -19.31 -11.17
CA GLU A 172 6.24 -19.99 -11.60
C GLU A 172 5.12 -20.05 -10.53
N LYS A 173 5.49 -20.30 -9.27
CA LYS A 173 4.52 -20.52 -8.17
C LYS A 173 4.64 -19.54 -7.01
N SER A 174 5.59 -18.61 -7.06
CA SER A 174 5.85 -17.68 -5.97
C SER A 174 6.57 -16.44 -6.49
N ASN A 175 6.61 -15.38 -5.70
CA ASN A 175 7.31 -14.13 -6.04
C ASN A 175 6.93 -13.56 -7.42
N ASN A 176 5.64 -13.58 -7.73
CA ASN A 176 5.05 -12.99 -8.92
C ASN A 176 4.23 -11.76 -8.54
N ALA A 177 3.94 -10.95 -9.56
CA ALA A 177 3.00 -9.86 -9.48
C ALA A 177 1.99 -9.99 -10.62
N PRO A 178 0.73 -9.58 -10.45
CA PRO A 178 -0.21 -9.48 -11.56
C PRO A 178 0.28 -8.47 -12.58
N PHE A 179 0.17 -8.80 -13.85
CA PHE A 179 0.58 -7.91 -14.94
C PHE A 179 -0.31 -8.10 -16.18
N SER A 180 -0.31 -7.11 -17.05
CA SER A 180 -0.87 -7.18 -18.40
C SER A 180 0.08 -6.54 -19.41
N GLY A 181 -0.11 -6.82 -20.70
CA GLY A 181 0.73 -6.34 -21.79
C GLY A 181 2.03 -7.11 -22.00
N ALA A 182 2.29 -8.11 -21.16
CA ALA A 182 3.43 -9.02 -21.32
C ALA A 182 2.98 -10.49 -21.33
N GLN A 183 3.85 -11.36 -21.86
CA GLN A 183 3.72 -12.81 -21.77
C GLN A 183 5.05 -13.40 -21.30
N LEU A 184 4.98 -14.20 -20.24
CA LEU A 184 6.12 -14.89 -19.66
C LEU A 184 5.98 -16.39 -19.87
N THR A 185 6.96 -17.01 -20.53
CA THR A 185 7.04 -18.46 -20.63
C THR A 185 8.08 -18.97 -19.64
N PHE A 186 7.65 -19.84 -18.73
CA PHE A 186 8.49 -20.42 -17.69
C PHE A 186 9.02 -21.80 -18.11
N SER A 187 10.28 -22.05 -17.80
CA SER A 187 10.90 -23.36 -17.85
C SER A 187 11.77 -23.53 -16.63
N GLN A 188 11.67 -24.68 -15.96
CA GLN A 188 12.42 -24.98 -14.71
C GLN A 188 12.22 -23.88 -13.63
N GLY A 189 11.00 -23.37 -13.52
CA GLY A 189 10.60 -22.40 -12.51
C GLY A 189 11.05 -20.94 -12.76
N ARG A 190 11.67 -20.64 -13.93
CA ARG A 190 12.12 -19.29 -14.29
C ARG A 190 11.62 -18.88 -15.67
N PRO A 191 11.38 -17.58 -15.92
CA PRO A 191 11.06 -17.09 -17.24
C PRO A 191 12.28 -17.27 -18.18
N TYR A 192 12.07 -17.85 -19.33
CA TYR A 192 13.11 -17.93 -20.36
C TYR A 192 12.72 -17.17 -21.64
N ARG A 193 11.42 -16.90 -21.83
CA ARG A 193 10.91 -16.09 -22.94
C ARG A 193 9.99 -15.01 -22.38
N ILE A 194 10.28 -13.79 -22.78
CA ILE A 194 9.53 -12.59 -22.39
C ILE A 194 9.08 -11.88 -23.66
N LEU A 195 7.76 -11.75 -23.83
CA LEU A 195 7.18 -10.91 -24.88
C LEU A 195 6.51 -9.71 -24.23
N VAL A 196 6.60 -8.55 -24.87
CA VAL A 196 5.86 -7.33 -24.51
C VAL A 196 5.10 -6.88 -25.72
N GLN A 197 3.79 -6.69 -25.60
CA GLN A 197 2.88 -6.42 -26.70
C GLN A 197 3.07 -7.40 -27.88
N GLY A 198 3.20 -8.69 -27.54
CA GLY A 198 3.37 -9.79 -28.51
C GLY A 198 4.76 -9.87 -29.19
N LYS A 199 5.70 -8.97 -28.86
CA LYS A 199 7.06 -8.92 -29.46
C LYS A 199 8.12 -9.27 -28.42
N PRO A 200 9.24 -9.88 -28.83
CA PRO A 200 10.37 -10.10 -27.92
C PRO A 200 10.82 -8.83 -27.23
N LEU A 201 11.07 -8.93 -25.92
CA LEU A 201 11.59 -7.81 -25.12
C LEU A 201 12.99 -7.41 -25.62
N VAL A 202 13.18 -6.13 -25.93
CA VAL A 202 14.42 -5.52 -26.42
C VAL A 202 15.04 -4.66 -25.31
N ASP A 203 16.29 -4.93 -24.95
CA ASP A 203 16.95 -4.36 -23.77
C ASP A 203 17.14 -2.83 -23.87
N ASP A 204 17.49 -2.32 -25.05
CA ASP A 204 17.75 -0.89 -25.26
C ASP A 204 16.48 -0.06 -25.52
N ARG A 205 15.33 -0.70 -25.71
CA ARG A 205 14.06 -0.01 -25.90
C ARG A 205 13.53 0.50 -24.56
N VAL A 206 12.95 1.72 -24.57
CA VAL A 206 12.18 2.24 -23.45
C VAL A 206 10.73 1.72 -23.53
N TYR A 207 10.24 1.17 -22.44
CA TYR A 207 8.86 0.71 -22.27
C TYR A 207 8.14 1.59 -21.25
N ARG A 208 6.83 1.69 -21.40
CA ARG A 208 5.96 2.43 -20.49
C ARG A 208 5.15 1.49 -19.64
N LEU A 209 5.36 1.61 -18.34
CA LEU A 209 4.72 0.80 -17.31
C LEU A 209 3.74 1.67 -16.53
N VAL A 210 2.53 1.17 -16.30
CA VAL A 210 1.61 1.73 -15.31
C VAL A 210 1.50 0.80 -14.10
N THR A 211 1.55 1.38 -12.91
CA THR A 211 1.46 0.68 -11.63
C THR A 211 0.89 1.60 -10.55
N LEU A 212 1.13 1.28 -9.29
CA LEU A 212 0.74 2.08 -8.13
C LEU A 212 1.97 2.68 -7.44
N ASN A 213 1.80 3.85 -6.81
CA ASN A 213 2.87 4.51 -6.07
C ASN A 213 3.52 3.59 -5.03
N PHE A 214 2.72 2.81 -4.28
CA PHE A 214 3.22 1.83 -3.31
C PHE A 214 4.26 0.89 -3.94
N ILE A 215 3.98 0.34 -5.12
CA ILE A 215 4.88 -0.58 -5.84
C ILE A 215 6.08 0.17 -6.39
N ALA A 216 5.85 1.36 -6.98
CA ALA A 216 6.90 2.21 -7.54
C ALA A 216 7.89 2.71 -6.49
N ASP A 217 7.45 2.86 -5.24
CA ASP A 217 8.25 3.29 -4.09
C ASP A 217 8.89 2.10 -3.33
N GLY A 218 8.83 0.90 -3.89
CA GLY A 218 9.50 -0.30 -3.39
C GLY A 218 8.64 -1.25 -2.57
N GLY A 219 7.33 -1.00 -2.49
CA GLY A 219 6.38 -1.89 -1.81
C GLY A 219 6.44 -3.32 -2.36
N ASP A 220 6.29 -4.30 -1.48
CA ASP A 220 6.43 -5.75 -1.76
C ASP A 220 7.75 -6.13 -2.45
N ASN A 221 8.73 -5.22 -2.48
CA ASN A 221 10.03 -5.36 -3.16
C ASN A 221 9.95 -5.68 -4.67
N ILE A 222 8.79 -5.44 -5.32
CA ILE A 222 8.57 -5.80 -6.73
C ILE A 222 9.50 -4.99 -7.64
N LEU A 223 9.49 -3.65 -7.50
CA LEU A 223 10.35 -2.73 -8.27
C LEU A 223 11.61 -2.32 -7.51
N ARG A 224 11.97 -3.01 -6.45
CA ARG A 224 13.21 -2.75 -5.71
C ARG A 224 14.43 -2.91 -6.63
N ASP A 225 15.36 -1.96 -6.57
CA ASP A 225 16.59 -1.91 -7.38
C ASP A 225 16.36 -1.91 -8.90
N ILE A 226 15.17 -1.54 -9.37
CA ILE A 226 14.85 -1.28 -10.77
C ILE A 226 15.05 0.21 -11.04
N GLN A 227 15.79 0.53 -12.12
CA GLN A 227 16.06 1.91 -12.52
C GLN A 227 14.95 2.40 -13.44
N PHE A 228 14.47 3.62 -13.17
CA PHE A 228 13.47 4.30 -13.99
C PHE A 228 14.11 5.46 -14.76
N GLU A 229 13.75 5.63 -16.03
CA GLU A 229 14.10 6.81 -16.81
C GLU A 229 13.21 8.01 -16.43
N LYS A 230 11.93 7.73 -16.13
CA LYS A 230 10.94 8.71 -15.70
C LYS A 230 9.90 8.07 -14.80
N LYS A 231 9.41 8.82 -13.80
CA LYS A 231 8.28 8.41 -12.95
C LYS A 231 7.34 9.60 -12.76
N ILE A 232 6.03 9.38 -12.95
CA ILE A 232 4.96 10.34 -12.67
C ILE A 232 3.91 9.63 -11.83
N THR A 233 3.62 10.16 -10.66
CA THR A 233 2.48 9.74 -9.83
C THR A 233 1.37 10.76 -10.00
N THR A 234 0.16 10.31 -10.32
CA THR A 234 -1.04 11.15 -10.43
C THR A 234 -1.71 11.30 -9.07
N GLU A 235 -2.75 12.14 -9.01
CA GLU A 235 -3.62 12.25 -7.84
C GLU A 235 -4.82 11.28 -7.90
N VAL A 236 -4.84 10.38 -8.87
CA VAL A 236 -5.94 9.43 -9.08
C VAL A 236 -5.73 8.19 -8.22
N VAL A 237 -6.61 7.97 -7.27
CA VAL A 237 -6.61 6.77 -6.43
C VAL A 237 -7.09 5.58 -7.24
N PHE A 238 -6.38 4.46 -7.20
CA PHE A 238 -6.69 3.24 -7.96
C PHE A 238 -8.10 2.71 -7.70
N ARG A 239 -8.57 2.77 -6.46
CA ARG A 239 -9.94 2.40 -6.10
C ARG A 239 -10.97 3.26 -6.82
N ASP A 240 -10.76 4.57 -6.87
CA ASP A 240 -11.69 5.51 -7.49
C ASP A 240 -11.66 5.37 -9.02
N PHE A 241 -10.48 5.12 -9.58
CA PHE A 241 -10.30 4.72 -10.98
C PHE A 241 -11.15 3.47 -11.31
N LEU A 242 -11.06 2.40 -10.49
CA LEU A 242 -11.85 1.19 -10.71
C LEU A 242 -13.37 1.45 -10.64
N ILE A 243 -13.83 2.24 -9.66
CA ILE A 243 -15.24 2.62 -9.53
C ILE A 243 -15.70 3.35 -10.79
N GLN A 244 -14.90 4.29 -11.28
CA GLN A 244 -15.27 5.06 -12.48
C GLN A 244 -15.30 4.18 -13.74
N GLU A 245 -14.29 3.34 -13.94
CA GLU A 245 -14.24 2.49 -15.13
C GLU A 245 -15.32 1.40 -15.15
N ILE A 246 -15.68 0.84 -13.99
CA ILE A 246 -16.81 -0.10 -13.90
C ILE A 246 -18.13 0.61 -14.19
N LYS A 247 -18.33 1.86 -13.72
CA LYS A 247 -19.49 2.68 -14.11
C LYS A 247 -19.53 2.94 -15.61
N ASN A 248 -18.41 3.28 -16.22
CA ASN A 248 -18.30 3.49 -17.66
C ASN A 248 -18.66 2.21 -18.44
N MET A 249 -18.14 1.05 -18.01
CA MET A 249 -18.50 -0.25 -18.60
C MET A 249 -20.00 -0.52 -18.50
N ASN A 250 -20.62 -0.27 -17.36
CA ASN A 250 -22.05 -0.46 -17.14
C ASN A 250 -22.90 0.46 -18.03
N GLN A 251 -22.50 1.71 -18.20
CA GLN A 251 -23.17 2.65 -19.13
C GLN A 251 -23.08 2.20 -20.60
N GLU A 252 -22.00 1.49 -20.96
CA GLU A 252 -21.82 0.90 -22.28
C GLU A 252 -22.52 -0.48 -22.43
N GLY A 253 -23.26 -0.92 -21.41
CA GLY A 253 -23.91 -2.23 -21.39
C GLY A 253 -22.95 -3.42 -21.30
N ARG A 254 -21.73 -3.18 -20.78
CA ARG A 254 -20.70 -4.21 -20.60
C ARG A 254 -20.60 -4.63 -19.15
N HIS A 255 -20.41 -5.92 -18.94
CA HIS A 255 -20.18 -6.51 -17.63
C HIS A 255 -18.70 -6.66 -17.33
N VAL A 256 -18.38 -6.77 -16.05
CA VAL A 256 -17.04 -7.16 -15.59
C VAL A 256 -16.84 -8.65 -15.89
N VAL A 257 -15.81 -8.94 -16.68
CA VAL A 257 -15.43 -10.30 -17.07
C VAL A 257 -13.94 -10.48 -16.88
N GLY A 258 -13.55 -11.39 -16.01
CA GLY A 258 -12.17 -11.81 -15.88
C GLY A 258 -11.89 -13.05 -16.72
N LYS A 259 -10.83 -13.03 -17.52
CA LYS A 259 -10.44 -14.15 -18.39
C LYS A 259 -9.06 -14.67 -18.03
N MET A 260 -8.90 -15.98 -18.09
CA MET A 260 -7.56 -16.58 -18.15
C MET A 260 -7.06 -16.52 -19.59
N ASP A 261 -5.77 -16.23 -19.74
CA ASP A 261 -5.07 -16.20 -21.02
C ASP A 261 -3.64 -16.74 -20.86
N ASP A 262 -2.87 -16.67 -21.95
CA ASP A 262 -1.50 -17.19 -22.01
C ASP A 262 -0.45 -16.17 -21.55
N ARG A 263 -0.81 -15.18 -20.70
CA ARG A 263 0.20 -14.24 -20.15
C ARG A 263 1.25 -14.96 -19.31
N VAL A 264 0.89 -16.07 -18.69
CA VAL A 264 1.80 -16.98 -17.98
C VAL A 264 1.68 -18.36 -18.59
N VAL A 265 2.74 -18.81 -19.27
CA VAL A 265 2.86 -20.14 -19.88
C VAL A 265 3.89 -20.94 -19.12
N ILE A 266 3.50 -22.11 -18.63
CA ILE A 266 4.39 -23.02 -17.92
C ILE A 266 4.66 -24.21 -18.86
N GLN A 267 5.92 -24.35 -19.28
CA GLN A 267 6.35 -25.54 -20.02
C GLN A 267 6.69 -26.65 -19.04
N SER A 268 5.87 -27.71 -19.04
CA SER A 268 6.28 -28.97 -18.42
C SER A 268 7.51 -29.50 -19.16
N THR A 269 8.59 -29.77 -18.44
CA THR A 269 9.72 -30.50 -18.99
C THR A 269 9.19 -31.86 -19.47
N PRO A 270 9.40 -32.26 -20.76
CA PRO A 270 9.04 -33.61 -21.15
C PRO A 270 9.85 -34.55 -20.27
N TYR A 271 9.17 -35.40 -19.52
CA TYR A 271 9.83 -36.56 -18.91
C TYR A 271 10.31 -37.43 -20.07
N PHE A 272 11.61 -37.42 -20.35
CA PHE A 272 12.22 -38.50 -21.13
C PHE A 272 12.12 -39.75 -20.25
N ILE A 273 11.21 -40.65 -20.63
CA ILE A 273 11.13 -42.02 -20.10
C ILE A 273 12.24 -42.83 -20.74
#